data_b1ccf58a03c709683ee7fcbf4138bdc8
#
_entry.id   b1ccf58a03c709683ee7fcbf4138bdc8
#
_cell.length_a   1.000
_cell.length_b   1.000
_cell.length_c   1.000
_cell.angle_alpha   90.00
_cell.angle_beta   90.00
_cell.angle_gamma   90.00
#
_symmetry.space_group_name_H-M   'P 1'
#
loop_
_entity.id
_entity.type
_entity.pdbx_description
1 polymer ?
#
loop_
_entity_poly.entity_id
_entity_poly.type
_entity_poly.pdbx_seq_one_letter_code
_entity_poly.pdbx_strand_id
1 'polypeptide(L)'
;MRALSFSLFPFAFSLLLLSPAPATADITAFLGSNPTPSARLVKGVGVGVGLVIVGFEFEYAHTNEDREESAPGLWTYMFNGLVQTPVPIAGMQFYGTAGAGVFHETLNDVFSETNVGINVGGGIKLNLAGPLRLRFDYRVFTLQGSPLYSKPQRFYAGVNLRF
;
A
#
# COMPACT_ATOMS: atom_id res chain seq x y z
N MET A 1 21.32 37.55 -28.93
CA MET A 1 21.53 36.06 -28.90
C MET A 1 21.03 35.55 -27.56
N ARG A 2 19.81 35.05 -27.47
CA ARG A 2 19.25 34.40 -26.27
C ARG A 2 19.08 32.90 -26.58
N ALA A 3 19.90 32.10 -25.94
CA ALA A 3 20.07 30.69 -26.22
C ALA A 3 18.91 29.84 -25.69
N LEU A 4 18.49 28.94 -26.54
CA LEU A 4 17.64 27.78 -26.31
C LEU A 4 18.23 26.84 -25.26
N SER A 5 17.86 26.98 -24.00
CA SER A 5 18.27 26.03 -22.96
C SER A 5 17.12 25.28 -22.30
N PHE A 6 15.90 25.32 -22.86
CA PHE A 6 14.71 24.78 -22.17
C PHE A 6 14.14 23.48 -22.75
N SER A 7 14.78 22.89 -23.77
CA SER A 7 14.19 21.80 -24.56
C SER A 7 14.73 20.38 -24.30
N LEU A 8 15.79 20.22 -23.52
CA LEU A 8 16.43 18.90 -23.36
C LEU A 8 15.87 18.09 -22.16
N PHE A 9 15.35 18.76 -21.16
CA PHE A 9 14.87 18.09 -19.94
C PHE A 9 13.63 17.19 -20.15
N PRO A 10 12.56 17.65 -20.86
CA PRO A 10 11.42 16.79 -21.13
C PRO A 10 11.73 15.64 -22.08
N PHE A 11 12.67 15.83 -23.00
CA PHE A 11 13.08 14.78 -23.94
C PHE A 11 13.90 13.68 -23.26
N ALA A 12 14.82 14.04 -22.36
CA ALA A 12 15.57 13.08 -21.55
C ALA A 12 14.66 12.27 -20.59
N PHE A 13 13.64 12.91 -20.01
CA PHE A 13 12.66 12.24 -19.18
C PHE A 13 11.78 11.26 -19.98
N SER A 14 11.38 11.64 -21.21
CA SER A 14 10.64 10.75 -22.11
C SER A 14 11.46 9.55 -22.56
N LEU A 15 12.78 9.69 -22.78
CA LEU A 15 13.66 8.57 -23.13
C LEU A 15 13.85 7.58 -21.97
N LEU A 16 13.85 8.06 -20.72
CA LEU A 16 13.90 7.18 -19.54
C LEU A 16 12.66 6.29 -19.42
N LEU A 17 11.49 6.78 -19.87
CA LEU A 17 10.24 6.02 -19.86
C LEU A 17 10.17 4.98 -21.00
N LEU A 18 10.97 5.13 -22.05
CA LEU A 18 11.01 4.22 -23.20
C LEU A 18 12.07 3.10 -23.07
N SER A 19 12.93 3.16 -22.06
CA SER A 19 13.84 2.04 -21.76
C SER A 19 13.00 0.88 -21.22
N PRO A 20 13.14 -0.35 -21.73
CA PRO A 20 12.46 -1.52 -21.16
C PRO A 20 13.04 -1.79 -19.76
N ALA A 21 12.50 -1.08 -18.77
CA ALA A 21 12.83 -1.39 -17.38
C ALA A 21 12.26 -2.77 -17.06
N PRO A 22 13.02 -3.69 -16.43
CA PRO A 22 12.48 -4.97 -16.06
C PRO A 22 11.30 -4.76 -15.11
N ALA A 23 10.10 -5.05 -15.62
CA ALA A 23 8.90 -5.08 -14.80
C ALA A 23 8.97 -6.34 -13.92
N THR A 24 8.71 -6.19 -12.65
CA THR A 24 8.62 -7.32 -11.71
C THR A 24 7.22 -7.35 -11.14
N ALA A 25 6.59 -8.52 -11.20
CA ALA A 25 5.35 -8.75 -10.46
C ALA A 25 5.66 -9.23 -9.05
N ASP A 26 4.78 -8.91 -8.10
CA ASP A 26 4.88 -9.44 -6.75
C ASP A 26 3.50 -9.77 -6.15
N ILE A 27 3.49 -10.74 -5.24
CA ILE A 27 2.33 -11.09 -4.43
C ILE A 27 2.74 -11.02 -2.98
N THR A 28 1.95 -10.34 -2.16
CA THR A 28 2.16 -10.22 -0.72
C THR A 28 0.98 -10.86 0.03
N ALA A 29 1.26 -11.72 1.00
CA ALA A 29 0.29 -12.11 2.02
C ALA A 29 0.77 -11.56 3.36
N PHE A 30 -0.14 -10.98 4.16
CA PHE A 30 0.23 -10.29 5.38
C PHE A 30 -0.76 -10.48 6.52
N LEU A 31 -0.21 -10.33 7.73
CA LEU A 31 -0.94 -10.23 8.99
C LEU A 31 -0.47 -8.99 9.73
N GLY A 32 -1.37 -8.36 10.47
CA GLY A 32 -1.03 -7.12 11.16
C GLY A 32 -2.05 -6.71 12.21
N SER A 33 -1.98 -5.47 12.60
CA SER A 33 -2.87 -4.86 13.58
C SER A 33 -3.39 -3.52 13.09
N ASN A 34 -4.65 -3.27 13.37
CA ASN A 34 -5.26 -1.95 13.31
C ASN A 34 -5.49 -1.49 14.76
N PRO A 35 -4.72 -0.52 15.27
CA PRO A 35 -4.84 -0.04 16.64
C PRO A 35 -5.98 0.97 16.86
N THR A 36 -6.81 1.26 15.85
CA THR A 36 -7.87 2.28 15.91
C THR A 36 -9.26 1.64 15.86
N PRO A 37 -10.12 1.83 16.88
CA PRO A 37 -9.88 2.41 18.21
C PRO A 37 -9.16 1.44 19.15
N SER A 38 -9.25 0.14 18.91
CA SER A 38 -8.61 -0.94 19.68
C SER A 38 -7.74 -1.81 18.75
N ALA A 39 -6.77 -2.51 19.34
CA ALA A 39 -5.85 -3.35 18.57
C ALA A 39 -6.57 -4.61 18.04
N ARG A 40 -6.86 -4.63 16.73
CA ARG A 40 -7.57 -5.72 16.05
C ARG A 40 -6.71 -6.36 14.98
N LEU A 41 -6.86 -7.67 14.83
CA LEU A 41 -6.15 -8.42 13.82
C LEU A 41 -6.57 -7.97 12.41
N VAL A 42 -5.56 -7.71 11.58
CA VAL A 42 -5.71 -7.47 10.14
C VAL A 42 -5.07 -8.61 9.38
N LYS A 43 -5.71 -9.08 8.32
CA LYS A 43 -5.17 -10.02 7.35
C LYS A 43 -5.47 -9.55 5.95
N GLY A 44 -4.56 -9.80 5.02
CA GLY A 44 -4.77 -9.36 3.65
C GLY A 44 -3.78 -9.93 2.65
N VAL A 45 -4.05 -9.59 1.41
CA VAL A 45 -3.24 -9.95 0.25
C VAL A 45 -3.08 -8.74 -0.67
N GLY A 46 -1.94 -8.64 -1.31
CA GLY A 46 -1.66 -7.63 -2.33
C GLY A 46 -1.03 -8.26 -3.56
N VAL A 47 -1.37 -7.74 -4.72
CA VAL A 47 -0.76 -8.12 -6.01
C VAL A 47 -0.25 -6.84 -6.65
N GLY A 48 1.02 -6.82 -7.01
CA GLY A 48 1.67 -5.63 -7.53
C GLY A 48 2.52 -5.86 -8.76
N VAL A 49 2.79 -4.75 -9.45
CA VAL A 49 3.80 -4.67 -10.50
C VAL A 49 4.73 -3.51 -10.18
N GLY A 50 6.03 -3.76 -10.22
CA GLY A 50 7.07 -2.76 -9.98
C GLY A 50 7.89 -2.50 -11.23
N LEU A 51 8.07 -1.23 -11.54
CA LEU A 51 9.12 -0.72 -12.40
C LEU A 51 10.20 -0.14 -11.47
N VAL A 52 11.42 -0.10 -11.86
CA VAL A 52 12.61 0.26 -11.02
C VAL A 52 12.32 1.16 -9.79
N ILE A 53 11.64 2.28 -9.98
CA ILE A 53 11.34 3.28 -8.93
C ILE A 53 9.85 3.33 -8.59
N VAL A 54 8.98 3.07 -9.56
CA VAL A 54 7.53 3.19 -9.41
C VAL A 54 6.89 1.81 -9.43
N GLY A 55 5.85 1.61 -8.62
CA GLY A 55 5.05 0.39 -8.63
C GLY A 55 3.58 0.70 -8.47
N PHE A 56 2.76 -0.30 -8.76
CA PHE A 56 1.32 -0.28 -8.54
C PHE A 56 0.91 -1.57 -7.83
N GLU A 57 -0.02 -1.47 -6.92
CA GLU A 57 -0.48 -2.60 -6.12
C GLU A 57 -2.00 -2.53 -5.93
N PHE A 58 -2.67 -3.64 -6.16
CA PHE A 58 -4.03 -3.85 -5.67
C PHE A 58 -3.94 -4.63 -4.36
N GLU A 59 -4.60 -4.12 -3.31
CA GLU A 59 -4.59 -4.72 -1.98
C GLU A 59 -6.02 -4.96 -1.50
N TYR A 60 -6.25 -6.16 -0.99
CA TYR A 60 -7.43 -6.53 -0.22
C TYR A 60 -7.02 -6.80 1.23
N ALA A 61 -7.73 -6.22 2.19
CA ALA A 61 -7.51 -6.52 3.60
C ALA A 61 -8.82 -6.52 4.40
N HIS A 62 -8.82 -7.33 5.45
CA HIS A 62 -9.90 -7.44 6.42
C HIS A 62 -9.34 -7.24 7.82
N THR A 63 -9.96 -6.32 8.57
CA THR A 63 -9.76 -6.08 10.01
C THR A 63 -10.92 -6.69 10.77
N ASN A 64 -10.64 -7.49 11.78
CA ASN A 64 -11.68 -8.11 12.59
C ASN A 64 -12.50 -7.05 13.34
N GLU A 65 -13.76 -7.37 13.57
CA GLU A 65 -14.66 -6.64 14.48
C GLU A 65 -14.27 -6.93 15.95
N ASP A 66 -14.42 -5.93 16.81
CA ASP A 66 -14.36 -6.09 18.25
C ASP A 66 -15.60 -5.43 18.87
N ARG A 67 -16.54 -6.26 19.28
CA ARG A 67 -17.86 -5.85 19.79
C ARG A 67 -17.76 -5.23 21.18
N GLU A 68 -16.80 -5.68 21.99
CA GLU A 68 -16.62 -5.19 23.37
C GLU A 68 -16.15 -3.74 23.37
N GLU A 69 -15.25 -3.41 22.44
CA GLU A 69 -14.69 -2.06 22.26
C GLU A 69 -15.49 -1.21 21.25
N SER A 70 -16.63 -1.72 20.76
CA SER A 70 -17.43 -1.06 19.70
C SER A 70 -16.59 -0.71 18.47
N ALA A 71 -15.63 -1.55 18.14
CA ALA A 71 -14.72 -1.36 17.05
C ALA A 71 -15.14 -2.18 15.82
N PRO A 72 -15.47 -1.51 14.69
CA PRO A 72 -16.08 -2.16 13.54
C PRO A 72 -15.12 -3.08 12.80
N GLY A 73 -15.67 -4.14 12.20
CA GLY A 73 -15.01 -4.89 11.14
C GLY A 73 -14.80 -3.98 9.92
N LEU A 74 -13.64 -4.07 9.27
CA LEU A 74 -13.30 -3.20 8.16
C LEU A 74 -12.69 -4.01 7.01
N TRP A 75 -13.33 -4.00 5.85
CA TRP A 75 -12.82 -4.51 4.59
C TRP A 75 -12.30 -3.35 3.74
N THR A 76 -11.13 -3.49 3.17
CA THR A 76 -10.55 -2.48 2.28
C THR A 76 -10.12 -3.10 0.96
N TYR A 77 -10.46 -2.45 -0.15
CA TYR A 77 -10.05 -2.77 -1.51
C TYR A 77 -9.35 -1.53 -2.06
N MET A 78 -8.02 -1.55 -2.10
CA MET A 78 -7.22 -0.37 -2.40
C MET A 78 -6.37 -0.57 -3.65
N PHE A 79 -6.32 0.45 -4.50
CA PHE A 79 -5.35 0.57 -5.57
C PHE A 79 -4.30 1.60 -5.15
N ASN A 80 -3.04 1.18 -5.10
CA ASN A 80 -1.94 1.95 -4.54
C ASN A 80 -0.87 2.21 -5.60
N GLY A 81 -0.35 3.44 -5.63
CA GLY A 81 0.92 3.76 -6.25
C GLY A 81 2.05 3.66 -5.21
N LEU A 82 3.19 3.16 -5.62
CA LEU A 82 4.39 3.05 -4.80
C LEU A 82 5.56 3.80 -5.44
N VAL A 83 6.34 4.47 -4.61
CA VAL A 83 7.67 4.97 -4.99
C VAL A 83 8.68 4.27 -4.11
N GLN A 84 9.68 3.64 -4.71
CA GLN A 84 10.62 2.78 -4.01
C GLN A 84 12.07 3.08 -4.38
N THR A 85 13.01 2.72 -3.50
CA THR A 85 14.43 2.82 -3.80
C THR A 85 14.77 1.93 -4.99
N PRO A 86 15.52 2.45 -6.00
CA PRO A 86 15.80 1.71 -7.25
C PRO A 86 16.64 0.46 -7.01
N VAL A 87 17.47 0.49 -5.99
CA VAL A 87 18.29 -0.65 -5.55
C VAL A 87 18.15 -0.84 -4.05
N PRO A 88 18.19 -2.08 -3.56
CA PRO A 88 18.22 -2.34 -2.13
C PRO A 88 19.48 -1.75 -1.48
N ILE A 89 19.28 -1.10 -0.32
CA ILE A 89 20.38 -0.60 0.52
C ILE A 89 20.54 -1.60 1.66
N ALA A 90 21.69 -2.26 1.73
CA ALA A 90 21.97 -3.33 2.70
C ALA A 90 20.89 -4.44 2.72
N GLY A 91 20.38 -4.84 1.54
CA GLY A 91 19.32 -5.85 1.43
C GLY A 91 17.90 -5.33 1.70
N MET A 92 17.74 -4.06 2.04
CA MET A 92 16.46 -3.41 2.33
C MET A 92 16.03 -2.50 1.19
N GLN A 93 14.80 -2.66 0.71
CA GLN A 93 14.16 -1.75 -0.23
C GLN A 93 13.10 -0.93 0.52
N PHE A 94 13.30 0.38 0.58
CA PHE A 94 12.34 1.31 1.18
C PHE A 94 11.31 1.76 0.15
N TYR A 95 10.08 2.01 0.58
CA TYR A 95 9.03 2.56 -0.29
C TYR A 95 8.07 3.46 0.48
N GLY A 96 7.54 4.46 -0.22
CA GLY A 96 6.35 5.20 0.14
C GLY A 96 5.17 4.74 -0.73
N THR A 97 3.96 4.81 -0.21
CA THR A 97 2.75 4.42 -0.92
C THR A 97 1.62 5.40 -0.67
N ALA A 98 0.81 5.62 -1.68
CA ALA A 98 -0.45 6.33 -1.59
C ALA A 98 -1.47 5.66 -2.50
N GLY A 99 -2.73 5.62 -2.07
CA GLY A 99 -3.77 4.94 -2.84
C GLY A 99 -5.18 5.40 -2.50
N ALA A 100 -6.10 4.92 -3.31
CA ALA A 100 -7.53 5.12 -3.14
C ALA A 100 -8.28 3.83 -3.42
N GLY A 101 -9.48 3.71 -2.87
CA GLY A 101 -10.30 2.53 -3.08
C GLY A 101 -11.62 2.59 -2.33
N VAL A 102 -12.20 1.44 -2.13
CA VAL A 102 -13.48 1.28 -1.44
C VAL A 102 -13.23 0.58 -0.11
N PHE A 103 -13.94 1.04 0.92
CA PHE A 103 -14.03 0.33 2.18
C PHE A 103 -15.47 -0.08 2.48
N HIS A 104 -15.60 -1.13 3.27
CA HIS A 104 -16.85 -1.59 3.84
C HIS A 104 -16.65 -1.82 5.34
N GLU A 105 -17.42 -1.13 6.16
CA GLU A 105 -17.36 -1.17 7.61
C GLU A 105 -18.66 -1.74 8.17
N THR A 106 -18.56 -2.63 9.16
CA THR A 106 -19.75 -3.21 9.84
C THR A 106 -19.51 -3.31 11.33
N LEU A 107 -20.57 -3.12 12.12
CA LEU A 107 -20.57 -3.33 13.57
C LEU A 107 -21.90 -3.94 14.04
N ASN A 108 -21.83 -5.09 14.71
CA ASN A 108 -22.97 -5.78 15.33
C ASN A 108 -24.15 -6.08 14.37
N ASP A 109 -23.91 -6.21 13.06
CA ASP A 109 -24.93 -6.37 12.02
C ASP A 109 -26.01 -5.25 11.99
N VAL A 110 -25.80 -4.17 12.75
CA VAL A 110 -26.71 -3.01 12.86
C VAL A 110 -26.17 -1.81 12.09
N PHE A 111 -24.86 -1.62 12.13
CA PHE A 111 -24.19 -0.55 11.39
C PHE A 111 -23.48 -1.12 10.16
N SER A 112 -23.69 -0.48 9.01
CA SER A 112 -23.00 -0.81 7.76
C SER A 112 -22.77 0.46 6.96
N GLU A 113 -21.52 0.70 6.58
CA GLU A 113 -21.11 1.83 5.74
C GLU A 113 -20.22 1.32 4.63
N THR A 114 -20.48 1.77 3.40
CA THR A 114 -19.61 1.50 2.24
C THR A 114 -19.34 2.80 1.52
N ASN A 115 -18.11 3.18 1.40
CA ASN A 115 -17.73 4.43 0.76
C ASN A 115 -16.29 4.36 0.24
N VAL A 116 -15.80 5.47 -0.30
CA VAL A 116 -14.42 5.59 -0.78
C VAL A 116 -13.49 6.00 0.35
N GLY A 117 -12.25 5.54 0.26
CA GLY A 117 -11.18 5.91 1.18
C GLY A 117 -9.87 6.12 0.44
N ILE A 118 -9.00 6.88 1.06
CA ILE A 118 -7.62 7.05 0.61
C ILE A 118 -6.68 6.53 1.69
N ASN A 119 -5.47 6.16 1.31
CA ASN A 119 -4.41 5.79 2.25
C ASN A 119 -3.08 6.40 1.84
N VAL A 120 -2.23 6.61 2.82
CA VAL A 120 -0.84 7.00 2.67
C VAL A 120 -0.01 6.24 3.68
N GLY A 121 1.19 5.85 3.28
CA GLY A 121 2.07 5.10 4.16
C GLY A 121 3.42 4.81 3.56
N GLY A 122 4.07 3.80 4.10
CA GLY A 122 5.34 3.33 3.61
C GLY A 122 5.83 2.12 4.38
N GLY A 123 6.93 1.57 3.91
CA GLY A 123 7.47 0.37 4.52
C GLY A 123 8.83 -0.02 3.97
N ILE A 124 9.22 -1.22 4.33
CA ILE A 124 10.46 -1.84 3.91
C ILE A 124 10.20 -3.26 3.41
N LYS A 125 10.93 -3.66 2.37
CA LYS A 125 11.01 -5.04 1.87
C LYS A 125 12.44 -5.55 2.13
N LEU A 126 12.58 -6.62 2.90
CA LEU A 126 13.85 -7.27 3.22
C LEU A 126 14.03 -8.50 2.32
N ASN A 127 15.09 -8.55 1.55
CA ASN A 127 15.40 -9.72 0.76
C ASN A 127 15.85 -10.87 1.69
N LEU A 128 15.20 -12.03 1.59
CA LEU A 128 15.57 -13.24 2.34
C LEU A 128 16.41 -14.19 1.49
N ALA A 129 15.77 -14.87 0.56
CA ALA A 129 16.40 -15.83 -0.33
C ALA A 129 15.63 -15.93 -1.65
N GLY A 130 16.33 -15.83 -2.79
CA GLY A 130 15.72 -15.91 -4.10
C GLY A 130 14.60 -14.86 -4.27
N PRO A 131 13.38 -15.31 -4.65
CA PRO A 131 12.25 -14.40 -4.87
C PRO A 131 11.55 -13.97 -3.56
N LEU A 132 11.94 -14.54 -2.42
CA LEU A 132 11.26 -14.37 -1.14
C LEU A 132 11.74 -13.13 -0.41
N ARG A 133 10.79 -12.30 0.04
CA ARG A 133 11.06 -11.09 0.84
C ARG A 133 10.13 -11.03 2.05
N LEU A 134 10.58 -10.43 3.14
CA LEU A 134 9.72 -9.95 4.21
C LEU A 134 9.34 -8.50 3.92
N ARG A 135 8.07 -8.16 4.18
CA ARG A 135 7.57 -6.80 4.03
C ARG A 135 7.01 -6.32 5.36
N PHE A 136 7.40 -5.12 5.77
CA PHE A 136 6.82 -4.39 6.90
C PHE A 136 6.24 -3.10 6.35
N ASP A 137 5.01 -2.78 6.76
CA ASP A 137 4.25 -1.66 6.21
C ASP A 137 3.48 -0.95 7.32
N TYR A 138 3.41 0.36 7.21
CA TYR A 138 2.55 1.21 8.03
C TYR A 138 1.73 2.13 7.14
N ARG A 139 0.42 2.19 7.39
CA ARG A 139 -0.51 3.04 6.65
C ARG A 139 -1.48 3.77 7.55
N VAL A 140 -1.83 4.97 7.13
CA VAL A 140 -2.92 5.77 7.66
C VAL A 140 -3.98 5.88 6.57
N PHE A 141 -5.21 5.56 6.91
CA PHE A 141 -6.35 5.71 6.01
C PHE A 141 -7.10 6.99 6.34
N THR A 142 -7.80 7.54 5.36
CA THR A 142 -8.82 8.56 5.52
C THR A 142 -10.06 8.07 4.81
N LEU A 143 -11.06 7.68 5.58
CA LEU A 143 -12.34 7.15 5.10
C LEU A 143 -13.34 8.29 4.95
N GLN A 144 -14.06 8.31 3.84
CA GLN A 144 -15.10 9.30 3.55
C GLN A 144 -16.49 8.76 3.94
N GLY A 145 -17.51 9.63 3.92
CA GLY A 145 -18.85 9.28 4.34
C GLY A 145 -19.04 9.44 5.84
N SER A 146 -19.66 8.45 6.46
CA SER A 146 -19.97 8.45 7.90
C SER A 146 -19.38 7.23 8.62
N PRO A 147 -18.09 6.92 8.45
CA PRO A 147 -17.46 5.80 9.14
C PRO A 147 -17.40 6.07 10.64
N LEU A 148 -17.44 5.02 11.45
CA LEU A 148 -17.28 5.14 12.91
C LEU A 148 -15.92 5.73 13.27
N TYR A 149 -14.87 5.35 12.51
CA TYR A 149 -13.51 5.88 12.68
C TYR A 149 -12.95 6.30 11.33
N SER A 150 -12.85 7.61 11.09
CA SER A 150 -12.45 8.16 9.80
C SER A 150 -10.96 8.03 9.48
N LYS A 151 -10.10 7.78 10.47
CA LYS A 151 -8.64 7.70 10.32
C LYS A 151 -8.04 6.44 10.95
N PRO A 152 -8.42 5.24 10.50
CA PRO A 152 -7.79 4.02 10.99
C PRO A 152 -6.33 3.92 10.55
N GLN A 153 -5.53 3.29 11.41
CA GLN A 153 -4.13 3.01 11.14
C GLN A 153 -3.93 1.51 10.98
N ARG A 154 -2.88 1.12 10.23
CA ARG A 154 -2.56 -0.29 10.01
C ARG A 154 -1.05 -0.49 10.04
N PHE A 155 -0.63 -1.46 10.85
CA PHE A 155 0.72 -2.03 10.79
C PHE A 155 0.61 -3.47 10.33
N TYR A 156 1.47 -3.90 9.42
CA TYR A 156 1.54 -5.32 9.08
C TYR A 156 2.94 -5.82 8.77
N ALA A 157 3.12 -7.12 8.95
CA ALA A 157 4.25 -7.88 8.46
C ALA A 157 3.72 -8.92 7.45
N GLY A 158 4.42 -9.11 6.37
CA GLY A 158 4.00 -10.01 5.30
C GLY A 158 5.14 -10.70 4.59
N VAL A 159 4.80 -11.79 3.93
CA VAL A 159 5.67 -12.50 3.00
C VAL A 159 5.35 -12.02 1.60
N ASN A 160 6.37 -11.59 0.87
CA ASN A 160 6.26 -11.07 -0.49
C ASN A 160 7.09 -11.97 -1.43
N LEU A 161 6.45 -12.48 -2.46
CA LEU A 161 7.07 -13.24 -3.54
C LEU A 161 7.20 -12.36 -4.78
N ARG A 162 8.41 -12.24 -5.33
CA ARG A 162 8.72 -11.46 -6.53
C ARG A 162 9.00 -12.38 -7.71
N PHE A 163 8.44 -12.05 -8.87
CA PHE A 163 8.62 -12.76 -10.14
C PHE A 163 9.30 -11.90 -11.19
#